data_638708ff853ddb17e0235b9018fd3f07
#
_entry.id   638708ff853ddb17e0235b9018fd3f07
#
_cell.length_a   1.000
_cell.length_b   1.000
_cell.length_c   1.000
_cell.angle_alpha   90.00
_cell.angle_beta   90.00
_cell.angle_gamma   90.00
#
_symmetry.space_group_name_H-M   'P 1'
#
loop_
_entity.id
_entity.type
_entity.pdbx_description
1 polymer ?
#
loop_
_entity_poly.entity_id
_entity_poly.type
_entity_poly.pdbx_seq_one_letter_code
_entity_poly.pdbx_strand_id
1 'polypeptide(L)'
;MTTIHLFAGQGSQRVGMGRDLLAAYPNLVRQADAVLGYSVAELCLEGPAERLGDTRFTQCAVYVVDALSYVDTVRTTGVIPDLVAGHSLGEYAALFAAGAYDFRTGLEIVARRAVLMAEAGPGAMAAVVGLDEARVRRILEESGAVLDIANLNAPDQIVLSGPAEALRAITPMLSEQADAVIPLPVSGAFHSRWMAPAAREFERFLRGFVLARLKIPVIANTTGRPYDGDIARTLVRQLTEPVRWSDTVVHCLDQPDPQLHEIGPGTVLTGLTRRIRAARREPVGL
;
A
#
# COMPACT_ATOMS: atom_id res chain seq x y z
N MET A 1 6.43 2.75 -25.70
CA MET A 1 6.97 2.67 -24.32
C MET A 1 5.96 3.30 -23.38
N THR A 2 5.57 2.57 -22.35
CA THR A 2 4.61 3.06 -21.34
C THR A 2 5.33 3.20 -20.01
N THR A 3 5.50 4.42 -19.52
CA THR A 3 6.16 4.71 -18.25
C THR A 3 5.15 4.57 -17.11
N ILE A 4 5.47 3.73 -16.14
CA ILE A 4 4.59 3.37 -15.03
C ILE A 4 5.29 3.62 -13.71
N HIS A 5 4.69 4.45 -12.86
CA HIS A 5 5.21 4.68 -11.51
C HIS A 5 4.43 3.86 -10.48
N LEU A 6 5.16 3.12 -9.64
CA LEU A 6 4.64 2.28 -8.57
C LEU A 6 5.04 2.89 -7.23
N PHE A 7 4.06 3.32 -6.43
CA PHE A 7 4.29 3.99 -5.15
C PHE A 7 4.34 3.01 -3.99
N ALA A 8 5.37 3.16 -3.14
CA ALA A 8 5.62 2.30 -2.01
C ALA A 8 4.50 2.35 -0.96
N GLY A 9 4.31 1.28 -0.21
CA GLY A 9 3.37 1.19 0.90
C GLY A 9 4.06 1.08 2.25
N GLN A 10 3.25 0.88 3.30
CA GLN A 10 3.74 0.55 4.64
C GLN A 10 4.59 -0.74 4.58
N GLY A 11 5.71 -0.75 5.30
CA GLY A 11 6.74 -1.81 5.24
C GLY A 11 7.99 -1.40 4.47
N SER A 12 7.95 -0.28 3.73
CA SER A 12 9.10 0.29 3.02
C SER A 12 9.89 1.32 3.85
N GLN A 13 9.31 1.78 4.98
CA GLN A 13 9.92 2.78 5.84
C GLN A 13 11.22 2.29 6.50
N ARG A 14 12.17 3.19 6.64
CA ARG A 14 13.41 2.99 7.41
C ARG A 14 13.94 4.32 7.92
N VAL A 15 14.62 4.32 9.04
CA VAL A 15 15.33 5.51 9.53
C VAL A 15 16.39 5.91 8.51
N GLY A 16 16.48 7.19 8.20
CA GLY A 16 17.33 7.76 7.17
C GLY A 16 16.67 7.88 5.79
N MET A 17 15.40 7.42 5.61
CA MET A 17 14.71 7.54 4.33
C MET A 17 14.46 8.99 3.92
N GLY A 18 14.51 9.26 2.62
CA GLY A 18 14.15 10.56 2.04
C GLY A 18 15.12 11.71 2.34
N ARG A 19 16.33 11.45 2.86
CA ARG A 19 17.29 12.48 3.31
C ARG A 19 17.45 13.63 2.31
N ASP A 20 17.81 13.32 1.09
CA ASP A 20 18.09 14.33 0.07
C ASP A 20 16.80 15.05 -0.38
N LEU A 21 15.68 14.33 -0.44
CA LEU A 21 14.37 14.87 -0.79
C LEU A 21 13.85 15.84 0.27
N LEU A 22 13.92 15.47 1.54
CA LEU A 22 13.50 16.33 2.65
C LEU A 22 14.32 17.63 2.69
N ALA A 23 15.61 17.56 2.36
CA ALA A 23 16.47 18.74 2.25
C ALA A 23 16.16 19.58 1.00
N ALA A 24 15.83 18.95 -0.14
CA ALA A 24 15.56 19.62 -1.40
C ALA A 24 14.20 20.33 -1.44
N TYR A 25 13.21 19.87 -0.65
CA TYR A 25 11.83 20.38 -0.66
C TYR A 25 11.35 20.95 0.68
N PRO A 26 12.06 21.91 1.31
CA PRO A 26 11.77 22.40 2.67
C PRO A 26 10.37 23.04 2.79
N ASN A 27 9.81 23.57 1.68
CA ASN A 27 8.46 24.14 1.68
C ASN A 27 7.38 23.07 1.86
N LEU A 28 7.51 21.91 1.18
CA LEU A 28 6.59 20.79 1.32
C LEU A 28 6.75 20.12 2.69
N VAL A 29 8.00 20.04 3.20
CA VAL A 29 8.26 19.54 4.57
C VAL A 29 7.56 20.43 5.60
N ARG A 30 7.67 21.77 5.51
CA ARG A 30 6.95 22.66 6.42
C ARG A 30 5.42 22.52 6.34
N GLN A 31 4.88 22.29 5.15
CA GLN A 31 3.46 22.00 5.00
C GLN A 31 3.08 20.68 5.68
N ALA A 32 3.92 19.65 5.54
CA ALA A 32 3.71 18.36 6.21
C ALA A 32 3.74 18.53 7.73
N ASP A 33 4.73 19.21 8.27
CA ASP A 33 4.85 19.46 9.72
C ASP A 33 3.64 20.23 10.27
N ALA A 34 3.13 21.21 9.51
CA ALA A 34 1.94 21.97 9.88
C ALA A 34 0.65 21.12 9.91
N VAL A 35 0.54 20.12 9.05
CA VAL A 35 -0.59 19.15 9.04
C VAL A 35 -0.46 18.14 10.18
N LEU A 36 0.76 17.63 10.39
CA LEU A 36 1.02 16.52 11.29
C LEU A 36 1.20 16.94 12.76
N GLY A 37 1.62 18.18 13.00
CA GLY A 37 1.92 18.69 14.35
C GLY A 37 3.26 18.19 14.92
N TYR A 38 4.11 17.60 14.07
CA TYR A 38 5.47 17.17 14.43
C TYR A 38 6.39 17.26 13.20
N SER A 39 7.72 17.22 13.44
CA SER A 39 8.70 17.21 12.34
C SER A 39 8.74 15.85 11.65
N VAL A 40 8.24 15.79 10.41
CA VAL A 40 8.33 14.60 9.59
C VAL A 40 9.76 14.28 9.16
N ALA A 41 10.59 15.32 9.00
CA ALA A 41 11.99 15.16 8.67
C ALA A 41 12.77 14.51 9.82
N GLU A 42 12.60 14.97 11.06
CA GLU A 42 13.19 14.36 12.25
C GLU A 42 12.78 12.89 12.38
N LEU A 43 11.49 12.60 12.25
CA LEU A 43 10.98 11.23 12.31
C LEU A 43 11.61 10.33 11.24
N CYS A 44 11.69 10.79 10.00
CA CYS A 44 12.25 10.01 8.89
C CYS A 44 13.76 9.80 9.04
N LEU A 45 14.52 10.82 9.52
CA LEU A 45 15.98 10.81 9.53
C LEU A 45 16.58 10.24 10.82
N GLU A 46 15.91 10.48 11.95
CA GLU A 46 16.43 10.18 13.28
C GLU A 46 15.60 9.14 14.03
N GLY A 47 14.32 8.96 13.65
CA GLY A 47 13.42 8.00 14.26
C GLY A 47 12.75 8.51 15.53
N PRO A 48 12.60 7.70 16.59
CA PRO A 48 13.07 6.31 16.71
C PRO A 48 12.33 5.33 15.79
N ALA A 49 12.96 4.18 15.50
CA ALA A 49 12.43 3.17 14.58
C ALA A 49 11.05 2.66 15.01
N GLU A 50 10.81 2.52 16.32
CA GLU A 50 9.52 2.07 16.88
C GLU A 50 8.41 3.07 16.55
N ARG A 51 8.68 4.39 16.67
CA ARG A 51 7.70 5.42 16.30
C ARG A 51 7.46 5.45 14.80
N LEU A 52 8.52 5.34 14.00
CA LEU A 52 8.41 5.26 12.54
C LEU A 52 7.68 3.98 12.10
N GLY A 53 7.72 2.90 12.88
CA GLY A 53 7.00 1.63 12.66
C GLY A 53 5.52 1.66 13.07
N ASP A 54 5.11 2.62 13.90
CA ASP A 54 3.69 2.77 14.28
C ASP A 54 2.87 3.29 13.07
N THR A 55 1.80 2.59 12.73
CA THR A 55 0.93 2.87 11.58
C THR A 55 0.51 4.34 11.48
N ARG A 56 0.27 5.01 12.62
CA ARG A 56 -0.10 6.44 12.69
C ARG A 56 0.95 7.34 12.07
N PHE A 57 2.22 6.99 12.24
CA PHE A 57 3.35 7.77 11.76
C PHE A 57 3.90 7.23 10.44
N THR A 58 3.95 5.90 10.29
CA THR A 58 4.46 5.24 9.08
C THR A 58 3.76 5.73 7.82
N GLN A 59 2.42 5.75 7.84
CA GLN A 59 1.66 6.11 6.65
C GLN A 59 1.95 7.54 6.21
N CYS A 60 1.98 8.49 7.15
CA CYS A 60 2.29 9.89 6.85
C CYS A 60 3.71 10.06 6.32
N ALA A 61 4.69 9.42 6.98
CA ALA A 61 6.09 9.51 6.60
C ALA A 61 6.35 8.93 5.20
N VAL A 62 5.78 7.76 4.89
CA VAL A 62 5.92 7.13 3.55
C VAL A 62 5.21 7.97 2.49
N TYR A 63 3.99 8.47 2.73
CA TYR A 63 3.29 9.36 1.79
C TYR A 63 4.12 10.60 1.45
N VAL A 64 4.72 11.25 2.47
CA VAL A 64 5.56 12.43 2.25
C VAL A 64 6.75 12.08 1.37
N VAL A 65 7.47 10.99 1.68
CA VAL A 65 8.64 10.59 0.89
C VAL A 65 8.24 10.18 -0.53
N ASP A 66 7.14 9.46 -0.71
CA ASP A 66 6.60 9.08 -2.03
C ASP A 66 6.26 10.32 -2.87
N ALA A 67 5.53 11.27 -2.28
CA ALA A 67 5.14 12.50 -2.97
C ALA A 67 6.35 13.36 -3.36
N LEU A 68 7.34 13.50 -2.45
CA LEU A 68 8.59 14.20 -2.76
C LEU A 68 9.40 13.49 -3.84
N SER A 69 9.46 12.14 -3.78
CA SER A 69 10.14 11.32 -4.80
C SER A 69 9.50 11.52 -6.18
N TYR A 70 8.17 11.54 -6.25
CA TYR A 70 7.46 11.81 -7.50
C TYR A 70 7.76 13.22 -8.04
N VAL A 71 7.64 14.24 -7.19
CA VAL A 71 7.92 15.64 -7.59
C VAL A 71 9.36 15.77 -8.08
N ASP A 72 10.33 15.17 -7.39
CA ASP A 72 11.73 15.19 -7.78
C ASP A 72 11.98 14.46 -9.10
N THR A 73 11.38 13.28 -9.27
CA THR A 73 11.50 12.49 -10.50
C THR A 73 10.99 13.29 -11.71
N VAL A 74 9.79 13.86 -11.61
CA VAL A 74 9.22 14.68 -12.72
C VAL A 74 10.05 15.93 -12.97
N ARG A 75 10.52 16.61 -11.91
CA ARG A 75 11.35 17.81 -12.04
C ARG A 75 12.69 17.53 -12.71
N THR A 76 13.32 16.41 -12.38
CA THR A 76 14.68 16.09 -12.84
C THR A 76 14.71 15.43 -14.20
N THR A 77 13.70 14.60 -14.51
CA THR A 77 13.64 13.85 -15.77
C THR A 77 12.75 14.50 -16.83
N GLY A 78 11.81 15.35 -16.43
CA GLY A 78 10.73 15.86 -17.28
C GLY A 78 9.69 14.82 -17.68
N VAL A 79 9.80 13.57 -17.20
CA VAL A 79 8.92 12.46 -17.57
C VAL A 79 7.71 12.42 -16.65
N ILE A 80 6.53 12.55 -17.25
CA ILE A 80 5.24 12.30 -16.58
C ILE A 80 4.84 10.85 -16.89
N PRO A 81 4.48 10.03 -15.90
CA PRO A 81 4.07 8.64 -16.15
C PRO A 81 2.75 8.56 -16.92
N ASP A 82 2.63 7.53 -17.76
CA ASP A 82 1.41 7.21 -18.49
C ASP A 82 0.36 6.51 -17.62
N LEU A 83 0.85 5.83 -16.56
CA LEU A 83 0.03 5.05 -15.62
C LEU A 83 0.68 5.09 -14.25
N VAL A 84 -0.13 5.11 -13.20
CA VAL A 84 0.35 5.04 -11.83
C VAL A 84 -0.41 4.01 -11.01
N ALA A 85 0.26 3.39 -10.06
CA ALA A 85 -0.32 2.51 -9.07
C ALA A 85 0.42 2.65 -7.74
N GLY A 86 -0.19 2.24 -6.65
CA GLY A 86 0.47 2.24 -5.34
C GLY A 86 -0.06 1.12 -4.47
N HIS A 87 0.80 0.55 -3.63
CA HIS A 87 0.42 -0.54 -2.75
C HIS A 87 -0.18 0.00 -1.45
N SER A 88 -1.45 -0.29 -1.18
CA SER A 88 -2.17 0.17 0.02
C SER A 88 -2.03 1.68 0.22
N LEU A 89 -1.16 2.13 1.12
CA LEU A 89 -0.87 3.54 1.33
C LEU A 89 -0.37 4.23 0.06
N GLY A 90 0.47 3.57 -0.73
CA GLY A 90 1.01 4.13 -1.97
C GLY A 90 -0.06 4.54 -2.99
N GLU A 91 -1.28 3.97 -2.93
CA GLU A 91 -2.40 4.39 -3.77
C GLU A 91 -2.76 5.88 -3.57
N TYR A 92 -2.55 6.39 -2.35
CA TYR A 92 -2.76 7.82 -2.04
C TYR A 92 -1.69 8.70 -2.70
N ALA A 93 -0.44 8.26 -2.75
CA ALA A 93 0.61 8.96 -3.49
C ALA A 93 0.39 8.87 -5.01
N ALA A 94 -0.13 7.75 -5.52
CA ALA A 94 -0.53 7.60 -6.92
C ALA A 94 -1.68 8.56 -7.29
N LEU A 95 -2.67 8.72 -6.43
CA LEU A 95 -3.78 9.66 -6.61
C LEU A 95 -3.30 11.12 -6.57
N PHE A 96 -2.34 11.46 -5.69
CA PHE A 96 -1.67 12.76 -5.69
C PHE A 96 -0.95 13.01 -7.03
N ALA A 97 -0.15 12.07 -7.49
CA ALA A 97 0.55 12.15 -8.77
C ALA A 97 -0.41 12.33 -9.96
N ALA A 98 -1.58 11.69 -9.90
CA ALA A 98 -2.64 11.80 -10.90
C ALA A 98 -3.49 13.08 -10.77
N GLY A 99 -3.24 13.91 -9.75
CA GLY A 99 -3.91 15.20 -9.55
C GLY A 99 -5.31 15.12 -8.94
N ALA A 100 -5.65 14.03 -8.23
CA ALA A 100 -6.90 13.92 -7.47
C ALA A 100 -7.02 15.00 -6.40
N TYR A 101 -5.90 15.41 -5.83
CA TYR A 101 -5.76 16.44 -4.78
C TYR A 101 -4.32 16.97 -4.75
N ASP A 102 -4.10 18.06 -4.02
CA ASP A 102 -2.76 18.59 -3.75
C ASP A 102 -2.05 17.81 -2.62
N PHE A 103 -0.77 18.09 -2.43
CA PHE A 103 0.09 17.43 -1.44
C PHE A 103 -0.49 17.50 -0.02
N ARG A 104 -0.97 18.69 0.39
CA ARG A 104 -1.50 18.93 1.72
C ARG A 104 -2.79 18.14 1.96
N THR A 105 -3.74 18.24 1.04
CA THR A 105 -5.01 17.51 1.10
C THR A 105 -4.78 16.00 1.15
N GLY A 106 -3.88 15.48 0.33
CA GLY A 106 -3.52 14.05 0.36
C GLY A 106 -2.94 13.62 1.71
N LEU A 107 -2.08 14.47 2.31
CA LEU A 107 -1.51 14.18 3.63
C LEU A 107 -2.57 14.24 4.74
N GLU A 108 -3.51 15.18 4.71
CA GLU A 108 -4.64 15.24 5.65
C GLU A 108 -5.50 13.97 5.58
N ILE A 109 -5.78 13.48 4.37
CA ILE A 109 -6.51 12.23 4.13
C ILE A 109 -5.74 11.03 4.69
N VAL A 110 -4.44 10.93 4.41
CA VAL A 110 -3.57 9.85 4.90
C VAL A 110 -3.43 9.89 6.41
N ALA A 111 -3.26 11.06 7.02
CA ALA A 111 -3.16 11.20 8.47
C ALA A 111 -4.44 10.69 9.17
N ARG A 112 -5.61 11.02 8.63
CA ARG A 112 -6.88 10.50 9.17
C ARG A 112 -7.00 8.99 8.99
N ARG A 113 -6.66 8.47 7.80
CA ARG A 113 -6.61 7.02 7.53
C ARG A 113 -5.73 6.29 8.55
N ALA A 114 -4.53 6.81 8.77
CA ALA A 114 -3.53 6.21 9.66
C ALA A 114 -4.04 6.08 11.11
N VAL A 115 -4.67 7.15 11.62
CA VAL A 115 -5.28 7.15 12.96
C VAL A 115 -6.40 6.13 13.03
N LEU A 116 -7.36 6.17 12.09
CA LEU A 116 -8.51 5.26 12.10
C LEU A 116 -8.11 3.80 11.99
N MET A 117 -7.12 3.48 11.16
CA MET A 117 -6.61 2.10 11.04
C MET A 117 -5.87 1.65 12.30
N ALA A 118 -5.12 2.53 12.95
CA ALA A 118 -4.43 2.20 14.20
C ALA A 118 -5.40 1.99 15.38
N GLU A 119 -6.53 2.70 15.37
CA GLU A 119 -7.57 2.64 16.41
C GLU A 119 -8.64 1.57 16.16
N ALA A 120 -8.62 0.87 15.04
CA ALA A 120 -9.66 -0.10 14.67
C ALA A 120 -9.69 -1.36 15.56
N GLY A 121 -8.78 -1.45 16.50
CA GLY A 121 -8.67 -2.57 17.46
C GLY A 121 -7.52 -3.53 17.14
N PRO A 122 -7.23 -4.42 18.09
CA PRO A 122 -6.13 -5.36 17.97
C PRO A 122 -6.38 -6.38 16.87
N GLY A 123 -5.33 -6.66 16.10
CA GLY A 123 -5.32 -7.66 15.04
C GLY A 123 -3.91 -8.06 14.68
N ALA A 124 -3.78 -8.98 13.74
CA ALA A 124 -2.49 -9.42 13.23
C ALA A 124 -2.57 -9.72 11.75
N MET A 125 -1.40 -9.70 11.10
CA MET A 125 -1.24 -10.08 9.71
C MET A 125 -0.04 -11.01 9.57
N ALA A 126 -0.10 -11.93 8.61
CA ALA A 126 1.04 -12.77 8.24
C ALA A 126 1.10 -12.97 6.73
N ALA A 127 2.31 -12.94 6.18
CA ALA A 127 2.56 -13.32 4.80
C ALA A 127 2.75 -14.83 4.71
N VAL A 128 1.97 -15.46 3.84
CA VAL A 128 2.08 -16.87 3.45
C VAL A 128 2.81 -16.90 2.11
N VAL A 129 3.95 -17.56 2.05
CA VAL A 129 4.84 -17.64 0.88
C VAL A 129 4.86 -19.07 0.38
N GLY A 130 4.79 -19.27 -0.94
CA GLY A 130 4.82 -20.59 -1.58
C GLY A 130 3.45 -21.21 -1.82
N LEU A 131 2.36 -20.52 -1.44
CA LEU A 131 0.99 -20.98 -1.74
C LEU A 131 0.23 -19.94 -2.59
N ASP A 132 -0.58 -20.43 -3.50
CA ASP A 132 -1.50 -19.60 -4.28
C ASP A 132 -2.79 -19.26 -3.51
N GLU A 133 -3.57 -18.33 -4.04
CA GLU A 133 -4.83 -17.89 -3.45
C GLU A 133 -5.82 -19.05 -3.24
N ALA A 134 -5.94 -19.96 -4.22
CA ALA A 134 -6.91 -21.06 -4.17
C ALA A 134 -6.56 -22.03 -3.04
N ARG A 135 -5.26 -22.33 -2.86
CA ARG A 135 -4.80 -23.20 -1.78
C ARG A 135 -4.96 -22.57 -0.42
N VAL A 136 -4.63 -21.28 -0.28
CA VAL A 136 -4.85 -20.55 0.98
C VAL A 136 -6.33 -20.51 1.35
N ARG A 137 -7.23 -20.21 0.41
CA ARG A 137 -8.68 -20.23 0.64
C ARG A 137 -9.18 -21.60 1.11
N ARG A 138 -8.72 -22.68 0.49
CA ARG A 138 -9.07 -24.03 0.90
C ARG A 138 -8.65 -24.35 2.32
N ILE A 139 -7.42 -23.97 2.72
CA ILE A 139 -6.93 -24.15 4.09
C ILE A 139 -7.78 -23.34 5.09
N LEU A 140 -8.18 -22.12 4.75
CA LEU A 140 -9.08 -21.33 5.59
C LEU A 140 -10.45 -21.99 5.75
N GLU A 141 -11.02 -22.56 4.68
CA GLU A 141 -12.29 -23.28 4.69
C GLU A 141 -12.20 -24.57 5.52
N GLU A 142 -11.17 -25.40 5.29
CA GLU A 142 -10.94 -26.66 5.98
C GLU A 142 -10.71 -26.47 7.50
N SER A 143 -10.03 -25.39 7.88
CA SER A 143 -9.75 -25.09 9.30
C SER A 143 -10.91 -24.39 10.02
N GLY A 144 -11.85 -23.79 9.28
CA GLY A 144 -12.88 -22.92 9.84
C GLY A 144 -12.32 -21.61 10.43
N ALA A 145 -11.06 -21.25 10.13
CA ALA A 145 -10.44 -20.04 10.66
C ALA A 145 -11.09 -18.78 10.07
N VAL A 146 -11.54 -17.90 10.96
CA VAL A 146 -12.12 -16.61 10.56
C VAL A 146 -11.01 -15.60 10.34
N LEU A 147 -10.45 -15.61 9.11
CA LEU A 147 -9.41 -14.70 8.63
C LEU A 147 -9.79 -14.21 7.22
N ASP A 148 -9.31 -13.02 6.88
CA ASP A 148 -9.47 -12.46 5.54
C ASP A 148 -8.13 -12.46 4.79
N ILE A 149 -8.18 -12.56 3.47
CA ILE A 149 -7.05 -12.26 2.61
C ILE A 149 -6.94 -10.74 2.50
N ALA A 150 -5.83 -10.21 2.99
CA ALA A 150 -5.55 -8.77 2.97
C ALA A 150 -4.79 -8.32 1.72
N ASN A 151 -3.84 -9.15 1.24
CA ASN A 151 -3.06 -8.81 0.06
C ASN A 151 -2.87 -10.05 -0.82
N LEU A 152 -3.03 -9.86 -2.11
CA LEU A 152 -2.60 -10.75 -3.18
C LEU A 152 -1.34 -10.15 -3.79
N ASN A 153 -0.19 -10.34 -3.12
CA ASN A 153 1.05 -9.64 -3.45
C ASN A 153 1.77 -10.21 -4.67
N ALA A 154 1.72 -11.53 -4.83
CA ALA A 154 2.24 -12.27 -5.97
C ALA A 154 1.44 -13.58 -6.10
N PRO A 155 1.53 -14.33 -7.22
CA PRO A 155 0.82 -15.60 -7.38
C PRO A 155 1.05 -16.59 -6.23
N ASP A 156 2.19 -16.52 -5.57
CA ASP A 156 2.66 -17.39 -4.48
C ASP A 156 2.96 -16.61 -3.18
N GLN A 157 2.41 -15.41 -3.02
CA GLN A 157 2.57 -14.61 -1.79
C GLN A 157 1.28 -13.91 -1.41
N ILE A 158 0.61 -14.45 -0.41
CA ILE A 158 -0.69 -14.01 0.10
C ILE A 158 -0.52 -13.49 1.53
N VAL A 159 -1.20 -12.41 1.88
CA VAL A 159 -1.20 -11.92 3.27
C VAL A 159 -2.58 -12.17 3.88
N LEU A 160 -2.57 -12.82 5.03
CA LEU A 160 -3.75 -13.04 5.86
C LEU A 160 -3.86 -11.97 6.95
N SER A 161 -5.09 -11.64 7.32
CA SER A 161 -5.41 -10.60 8.28
C SER A 161 -6.62 -10.99 9.13
N GLY A 162 -6.54 -10.72 10.43
CA GLY A 162 -7.65 -10.98 11.37
C GLY A 162 -7.23 -11.02 12.83
N PRO A 163 -8.01 -11.69 13.69
CA PRO A 163 -7.66 -11.86 15.10
C PRO A 163 -6.33 -12.60 15.27
N ALA A 164 -5.46 -12.10 16.14
CA ALA A 164 -4.13 -12.67 16.35
C ALA A 164 -4.20 -14.15 16.80
N GLU A 165 -5.23 -14.51 17.56
CA GLU A 165 -5.43 -15.88 18.02
C GLU A 165 -5.78 -16.82 16.85
N ALA A 166 -6.70 -16.40 15.97
CA ALA A 166 -7.07 -17.17 14.78
C ALA A 166 -5.85 -17.40 13.87
N LEU A 167 -5.02 -16.36 13.70
CA LEU A 167 -3.81 -16.45 12.89
C LEU A 167 -2.79 -17.42 13.52
N ARG A 168 -2.59 -17.36 14.84
CA ARG A 168 -1.72 -18.33 15.55
C ARG A 168 -2.23 -19.76 15.44
N ALA A 169 -3.53 -19.97 15.56
CA ALA A 169 -4.12 -21.31 15.47
C ALA A 169 -3.94 -21.98 14.12
N ILE A 170 -4.02 -21.23 13.01
CA ILE A 170 -3.90 -21.79 11.67
C ILE A 170 -2.44 -21.90 11.18
N THR A 171 -1.50 -21.16 11.80
CA THR A 171 -0.09 -21.12 11.37
C THR A 171 0.54 -22.51 11.20
N PRO A 172 0.35 -23.51 12.08
CA PRO A 172 0.92 -24.84 11.86
C PRO A 172 0.44 -25.48 10.56
N MET A 173 -0.86 -25.46 10.28
CA MET A 173 -1.44 -26.04 9.06
C MET A 173 -0.93 -25.33 7.78
N LEU A 174 -0.76 -24.01 7.83
CA LEU A 174 -0.16 -23.27 6.73
C LEU A 174 1.31 -23.63 6.53
N SER A 175 2.08 -23.76 7.63
CA SER A 175 3.52 -24.05 7.60
C SER A 175 3.86 -25.45 7.11
N GLU A 176 2.92 -26.39 7.17
CA GLU A 176 3.09 -27.74 6.59
C GLU A 176 3.12 -27.72 5.06
N GLN A 177 2.63 -26.66 4.43
CA GLN A 177 2.44 -26.59 2.98
C GLN A 177 3.10 -25.37 2.33
N ALA A 178 3.31 -24.30 3.08
CA ALA A 178 3.94 -23.07 2.62
C ALA A 178 5.46 -23.14 2.79
N ASP A 179 6.20 -22.43 1.94
CA ASP A 179 7.64 -22.22 2.11
C ASP A 179 7.93 -21.42 3.40
N ALA A 180 7.07 -20.47 3.72
CA ALA A 180 7.15 -19.69 4.96
C ALA A 180 5.82 -19.04 5.33
N VAL A 181 5.58 -18.89 6.65
CA VAL A 181 4.53 -18.05 7.23
C VAL A 181 5.21 -17.01 8.10
N ILE A 182 5.19 -15.75 7.65
CA ILE A 182 5.97 -14.65 8.24
C ILE A 182 5.00 -13.65 8.92
N PRO A 183 4.99 -13.56 10.25
CA PRO A 183 4.24 -12.52 10.94
C PRO A 183 4.70 -11.13 10.52
N LEU A 184 3.75 -10.22 10.27
CA LEU A 184 4.06 -8.83 9.93
C LEU A 184 4.08 -7.98 11.20
N PRO A 185 4.98 -6.98 11.30
CA PRO A 185 5.11 -6.11 12.46
C PRO A 185 4.03 -5.02 12.47
N VAL A 186 2.77 -5.44 12.52
CA VAL A 186 1.58 -4.56 12.57
C VAL A 186 0.64 -5.01 13.68
N SER A 187 -0.12 -4.07 14.23
CA SER A 187 -1.02 -4.32 15.37
C SER A 187 -2.50 -4.36 14.99
N GLY A 188 -2.83 -4.19 13.71
CA GLY A 188 -4.20 -4.14 13.21
C GLY A 188 -4.47 -5.21 12.15
N ALA A 189 -5.75 -5.60 12.03
CA ALA A 189 -6.23 -6.49 10.96
C ALA A 189 -6.57 -5.69 9.70
N PHE A 190 -5.54 -5.13 9.02
CA PHE A 190 -5.74 -4.26 7.86
C PHE A 190 -6.29 -5.00 6.65
N HIS A 191 -7.00 -4.27 5.78
CA HIS A 191 -7.61 -4.81 4.55
C HIS A 191 -8.53 -6.00 4.81
N SER A 192 -9.33 -5.92 5.87
CA SER A 192 -10.22 -6.99 6.32
C SER A 192 -11.55 -6.44 6.86
N ARG A 193 -12.50 -7.33 7.08
CA ARG A 193 -13.81 -6.99 7.68
C ARG A 193 -13.70 -6.24 9.02
N TRP A 194 -12.61 -6.42 9.77
CA TRP A 194 -12.38 -5.74 11.05
C TRP A 194 -12.09 -4.25 10.89
N MET A 195 -11.73 -3.80 9.69
CA MET A 195 -11.59 -2.37 9.38
C MET A 195 -12.94 -1.67 9.09
N ALA A 196 -14.06 -2.39 9.11
CA ALA A 196 -15.36 -1.80 8.79
C ALA A 196 -15.76 -0.59 9.67
N PRO A 197 -15.47 -0.54 10.99
CA PRO A 197 -15.69 0.68 11.78
C PRO A 197 -14.83 1.86 11.29
N ALA A 198 -13.54 1.63 11.04
CA ALA A 198 -12.64 2.64 10.52
C ALA A 198 -13.08 3.14 9.14
N ALA A 199 -13.51 2.24 8.25
CA ALA A 199 -14.00 2.58 6.92
C ALA A 199 -15.23 3.51 6.97
N ARG A 200 -16.19 3.27 7.89
CA ARG A 200 -17.36 4.15 8.08
C ARG A 200 -16.98 5.56 8.55
N GLU A 201 -16.01 5.66 9.48
CA GLU A 201 -15.51 6.97 9.93
C GLU A 201 -14.73 7.68 8.82
N PHE A 202 -13.94 6.92 8.07
CA PHE A 202 -13.18 7.43 6.93
C PHE A 202 -14.09 7.93 5.81
N GLU A 203 -15.19 7.23 5.52
CA GLU A 203 -16.22 7.68 4.58
C GLU A 203 -16.81 9.04 4.99
N ARG A 204 -17.17 9.19 6.28
CA ARG A 204 -17.69 10.47 6.79
C ARG A 204 -16.67 11.60 6.63
N PHE A 205 -15.41 11.31 6.91
CA PHE A 205 -14.33 12.26 6.76
C PHE A 205 -14.11 12.69 5.30
N LEU A 206 -14.10 11.71 4.37
CA LEU A 206 -13.90 11.99 2.95
C LEU A 206 -15.00 12.84 2.31
N ARG A 207 -16.20 12.88 2.87
CA ARG A 207 -17.28 13.79 2.40
C ARG A 207 -16.92 15.27 2.48
N GLY A 208 -15.93 15.64 3.29
CA GLY A 208 -15.41 17.00 3.39
C GLY A 208 -14.47 17.42 2.25
N PHE A 209 -14.15 16.50 1.33
CA PHE A 209 -13.16 16.75 0.27
C PHE A 209 -13.79 16.63 -1.12
N VAL A 210 -13.35 17.50 -2.02
CA VAL A 210 -13.66 17.42 -3.45
C VAL A 210 -12.44 16.80 -4.14
N LEU A 211 -12.59 15.57 -4.61
CA LEU A 211 -11.54 14.86 -5.35
C LEU A 211 -11.66 15.18 -6.84
N ALA A 212 -10.59 15.65 -7.44
CA ALA A 212 -10.58 16.06 -8.84
C ALA A 212 -10.53 14.85 -9.80
N ARG A 213 -10.93 15.07 -11.05
CA ARG A 213 -10.76 14.08 -12.12
C ARG A 213 -9.28 13.75 -12.31
N LEU A 214 -8.96 12.48 -12.42
CA LEU A 214 -7.60 12.00 -12.63
C LEU A 214 -7.07 12.43 -13.99
N LYS A 215 -5.86 12.97 -14.01
CA LYS A 215 -5.13 13.39 -15.21
C LYS A 215 -4.27 12.24 -15.77
N ILE A 216 -3.91 11.30 -14.92
CA ILE A 216 -3.17 10.07 -15.22
C ILE A 216 -4.02 8.90 -14.73
N PRO A 217 -4.20 7.82 -15.50
CA PRO A 217 -4.89 6.62 -15.01
C PRO A 217 -4.21 6.08 -13.75
N VAL A 218 -5.01 5.77 -12.71
CA VAL A 218 -4.57 5.14 -11.46
C VAL A 218 -5.17 3.75 -11.38
N ILE A 219 -4.40 2.74 -10.99
CA ILE A 219 -4.92 1.40 -10.74
C ILE A 219 -5.41 1.32 -9.30
N ALA A 220 -6.69 0.96 -9.13
CA ALA A 220 -7.29 0.79 -7.82
C ALA A 220 -6.89 -0.55 -7.19
N ASN A 221 -6.50 -0.54 -5.92
CA ASN A 221 -6.09 -1.76 -5.20
C ASN A 221 -7.20 -2.80 -5.10
N THR A 222 -8.44 -2.36 -4.99
CA THR A 222 -9.61 -3.26 -4.83
C THR A 222 -9.96 -4.04 -6.08
N THR A 223 -9.54 -3.57 -7.25
CA THR A 223 -9.90 -4.18 -8.55
C THR A 223 -8.70 -4.65 -9.36
N GLY A 224 -7.49 -4.10 -9.13
CA GLY A 224 -6.34 -4.29 -10.01
C GLY A 224 -6.55 -3.69 -11.41
N ARG A 225 -7.47 -2.72 -11.55
CA ARG A 225 -7.84 -2.05 -12.80
C ARG A 225 -7.88 -0.53 -12.60
N PRO A 226 -7.82 0.26 -13.69
CA PRO A 226 -7.98 1.71 -13.59
C PRO A 226 -9.27 2.11 -12.86
N TYR A 227 -9.18 3.21 -12.12
CA TYR A 227 -10.36 3.84 -11.52
C TYR A 227 -11.39 4.16 -12.61
N ASP A 228 -12.63 3.72 -12.41
CA ASP A 228 -13.75 3.91 -13.35
C ASP A 228 -14.94 4.66 -12.73
N GLY A 229 -14.79 5.16 -11.50
CA GLY A 229 -15.89 5.78 -10.76
C GLY A 229 -15.44 6.66 -9.60
N ASP A 230 -16.21 6.63 -8.53
CA ASP A 230 -16.03 7.44 -7.32
C ASP A 230 -14.75 7.04 -6.57
N ILE A 231 -13.78 7.96 -6.56
CA ILE A 231 -12.48 7.78 -5.88
C ILE A 231 -12.70 7.60 -4.38
N ALA A 232 -13.53 8.43 -3.75
CA ALA A 232 -13.76 8.37 -2.30
C ALA A 232 -14.35 7.02 -1.88
N ARG A 233 -15.35 6.53 -2.62
CA ARG A 233 -15.95 5.22 -2.38
C ARG A 233 -14.94 4.08 -2.52
N THR A 234 -14.06 4.15 -3.52
CA THR A 234 -13.02 3.15 -3.75
C THR A 234 -11.99 3.14 -2.62
N LEU A 235 -11.57 4.34 -2.14
CA LEU A 235 -10.67 4.47 -1.00
C LEU A 235 -11.28 3.95 0.32
N VAL A 236 -12.59 4.12 0.52
CA VAL A 236 -13.29 3.52 1.67
C VAL A 236 -13.28 1.99 1.61
N ARG A 237 -13.59 1.43 0.44
CA ARG A 237 -13.56 -0.02 0.21
C ARG A 237 -12.15 -0.60 0.41
N GLN A 238 -11.12 0.13 0.03
CA GLN A 238 -9.72 -0.29 0.17
C GLN A 238 -9.36 -0.67 1.62
N LEU A 239 -10.00 -0.06 2.63
CA LEU A 239 -9.72 -0.39 4.02
C LEU A 239 -10.18 -1.80 4.41
N THR A 240 -11.22 -2.31 3.77
CA THR A 240 -11.88 -3.59 4.12
C THR A 240 -11.71 -4.69 3.07
N GLU A 241 -11.14 -4.37 1.91
CA GLU A 241 -10.98 -5.27 0.79
C GLU A 241 -9.51 -5.57 0.50
N PRO A 242 -9.21 -6.71 -0.14
CA PRO A 242 -7.84 -7.09 -0.50
C PRO A 242 -7.14 -6.07 -1.40
N VAL A 243 -5.86 -5.86 -1.15
CA VAL A 243 -4.95 -5.24 -2.13
C VAL A 243 -4.63 -6.27 -3.21
N ARG A 244 -5.16 -6.10 -4.40
CA ARG A 244 -4.97 -6.98 -5.57
C ARG A 244 -3.69 -6.60 -6.32
N TRP A 245 -2.54 -6.67 -5.62
CA TRP A 245 -1.28 -6.18 -6.17
C TRP A 245 -0.79 -7.00 -7.36
N SER A 246 -0.94 -8.32 -7.30
CA SER A 246 -0.61 -9.20 -8.42
C SER A 246 -1.37 -8.80 -9.70
N ASP A 247 -2.68 -8.56 -9.59
CA ASP A 247 -3.51 -8.12 -10.73
C ASP A 247 -3.10 -6.74 -11.22
N THR A 248 -2.75 -5.83 -10.29
CA THR A 248 -2.24 -4.49 -10.61
C THR A 248 -0.97 -4.58 -11.47
N VAL A 249 0.02 -5.37 -11.03
CA VAL A 249 1.27 -5.53 -11.75
C VAL A 249 1.07 -6.24 -13.09
N VAL A 250 0.19 -7.26 -13.14
CA VAL A 250 -0.18 -7.94 -14.39
C VAL A 250 -0.76 -6.91 -15.39
N HIS A 251 -1.71 -6.07 -14.94
CA HIS A 251 -2.27 -5.02 -15.78
C HIS A 251 -1.19 -4.04 -16.29
N CYS A 252 -0.24 -3.67 -15.44
CA CYS A 252 0.89 -2.82 -15.82
C CYS A 252 1.79 -3.49 -16.86
N LEU A 253 2.06 -4.78 -16.71
CA LEU A 253 2.90 -5.56 -17.63
C LEU A 253 2.24 -5.84 -18.98
N ASP A 254 0.93 -5.75 -19.07
CA ASP A 254 0.16 -5.91 -20.31
C ASP A 254 0.13 -4.61 -21.15
N GLN A 255 0.69 -3.51 -20.64
CA GLN A 255 0.83 -2.27 -21.41
C GLN A 255 1.91 -2.40 -22.51
N PRO A 256 1.84 -1.61 -23.60
CA PRO A 256 2.87 -1.62 -24.65
C PRO A 256 4.24 -1.19 -24.11
N ASP A 257 5.25 -2.06 -24.23
CA ASP A 257 6.64 -1.82 -23.79
C ASP A 257 6.74 -1.18 -22.37
N PRO A 258 6.28 -1.90 -21.30
CA PRO A 258 6.07 -1.32 -19.99
C PRO A 258 7.39 -1.11 -19.24
N GLN A 259 7.62 0.12 -18.80
CA GLN A 259 8.74 0.52 -17.95
C GLN A 259 8.23 0.84 -16.54
N LEU A 260 8.43 -0.08 -15.59
CA LEU A 260 7.94 0.05 -14.22
C LEU A 260 9.04 0.63 -13.34
N HIS A 261 8.75 1.74 -12.67
CA HIS A 261 9.65 2.43 -11.75
C HIS A 261 9.02 2.51 -10.37
N GLU A 262 9.71 1.97 -9.37
CA GLU A 262 9.29 2.13 -7.97
C GLU A 262 9.66 3.54 -7.48
N ILE A 263 8.67 4.25 -6.95
CA ILE A 263 8.77 5.62 -6.42
C ILE A 263 8.59 5.56 -4.91
N GLY A 264 9.50 6.20 -4.18
CA GLY A 264 9.47 6.20 -2.70
C GLY A 264 10.60 5.38 -2.07
N PRO A 265 10.50 5.08 -0.77
CA PRO A 265 11.56 4.39 -0.05
C PRO A 265 11.57 2.88 -0.31
N GLY A 266 12.75 2.30 -0.43
CA GLY A 266 12.94 0.84 -0.54
C GLY A 266 12.80 0.28 -1.95
N THR A 267 12.64 -1.04 -2.04
CA THR A 267 12.57 -1.81 -3.30
C THR A 267 11.61 -3.00 -3.18
N VAL A 268 10.60 -2.87 -2.33
CA VAL A 268 9.64 -3.95 -2.05
C VAL A 268 8.82 -4.28 -3.30
N LEU A 269 8.31 -3.25 -3.98
CA LEU A 269 7.49 -3.42 -5.18
C LEU A 269 8.29 -3.95 -6.37
N THR A 270 9.55 -3.57 -6.47
CA THR A 270 10.51 -4.14 -7.45
C THR A 270 10.68 -5.64 -7.22
N GLY A 271 10.81 -6.07 -5.96
CA GLY A 271 10.87 -7.48 -5.58
C GLY A 271 9.62 -8.26 -5.97
N LEU A 272 8.44 -7.73 -5.63
CA LEU A 272 7.14 -8.31 -6.00
C LEU A 272 6.95 -8.36 -7.53
N THR A 273 7.30 -7.30 -8.23
CA THR A 273 7.23 -7.23 -9.70
C THR A 273 8.09 -8.31 -10.34
N ARG A 274 9.31 -8.54 -9.83
CA ARG A 274 10.20 -9.60 -10.33
C ARG A 274 9.57 -10.98 -10.13
N ARG A 275 8.97 -11.24 -8.97
CA ARG A 275 8.29 -12.49 -8.65
C ARG A 275 7.10 -12.76 -9.59
N ILE A 276 6.26 -11.74 -9.82
CA ILE A 276 5.12 -11.81 -10.74
C ILE A 276 5.58 -12.05 -12.18
N ARG A 277 6.66 -11.37 -12.63
CA ARG A 277 7.24 -11.60 -13.96
C ARG A 277 7.76 -13.01 -14.14
N ALA A 278 8.39 -13.59 -13.12
CA ALA A 278 8.90 -14.96 -13.16
C ALA A 278 7.75 -15.96 -13.31
N ALA A 279 6.72 -15.86 -12.50
CA ALA A 279 5.55 -16.73 -12.55
C ALA A 279 4.80 -16.67 -13.91
N ARG A 280 4.82 -15.52 -14.60
CA ARG A 280 4.22 -15.40 -15.96
C ARG A 280 5.05 -16.07 -17.06
N ARG A 281 6.36 -16.30 -16.84
CA ARG A 281 7.25 -16.93 -17.83
C ARG A 281 7.29 -18.45 -17.70
N GLU A 282 6.95 -18.98 -16.55
CA GLU A 282 6.81 -20.43 -16.36
C GLU A 282 5.52 -20.89 -17.05
N PRO A 283 5.59 -21.84 -18.03
CA PRO A 283 4.39 -22.40 -18.60
C PRO A 283 3.60 -23.09 -17.46
N VAL A 284 2.30 -22.78 -17.38
CA VAL A 284 1.38 -23.53 -16.50
C VAL A 284 1.52 -24.99 -16.91
N GLY A 285 2.17 -25.80 -16.06
CA GLY A 285 2.35 -27.22 -16.30
C GLY A 285 0.96 -27.84 -16.52
N LEU A 286 0.80 -28.45 -17.69
CA LEU A 286 -0.37 -29.26 -18.04
C LEU A 286 -0.43 -30.51 -17.16
#